data_c5f966eb67856e0b0b71af2091db32a7
#
_entry.id   c5f966eb67856e0b0b71af2091db32a7
#
_cell.length_a   1.000
_cell.length_b   1.000
_cell.length_c   1.000
_cell.angle_alpha   90.00
_cell.angle_beta   90.00
_cell.angle_gamma   90.00
#
_symmetry.space_group_name_H-M   'P 1'
#
loop_
_entity.id
_entity.type
_entity.pdbx_description
1 polymer ?
#
loop_
_entity_poly.entity_id
_entity_poly.type
_entity_poly.pdbx_seq_one_letter_code
_entity_poly.pdbx_strand_id
1 'polypeptide(L)'
;MAAAAPALADETAVIRQVFLRGLGAIYLVAFASFYVQLPGLVGAEGLEPVSVAVQAQLGPGEPRPETLAAAWGHFLTEPSLLWFARPLRLDTESALEAVCLSGMAAGLATAAGLGCVPLLSGAWMLYLTVLRAGGTFTSFQWDILLLEAGFAAIWLAPVLPCSRSTTPPGPLLLLRWLLFKLMLMSGAVKAASGCPAWLGLTACHYHFATQCLPTPVAWWLHQLPGPLLKAAVGATLLLELPATFLILAPSRRLRLAAAGLQSFLQVLIITSGNYTFFNLLTLLLCIPLLDVATLPSLAGIRGRTPAAPSPRSDAADATLEEAAGTARGRRFRQLGALDAVKNIAGRLALPVASGALLMSSAFMFRVSIDFHLVFGPPELQACLSTLMPPVALAWGSAIGLSGTANVARAATQRGRRPLVRLLGATWGLVVLGATCGLFLLSTMNFFTLHPPLLAPFQRRASAIDLYHAAQPWRLTSGYGLFRRMTGVGDVQALGLATERPEVEVQGSDDGSTCL
;
A
#
# COMPACT_ATOMS: atom_id res chain seq x y z
N MET A 1 -24.24 14.55 20.68
CA MET A 1 -23.24 14.33 19.59
C MET A 1 -21.92 15.11 19.73
N ALA A 2 -21.75 16.00 20.69
CA ALA A 2 -20.52 16.80 20.83
C ALA A 2 -19.39 16.11 21.62
N ALA A 3 -19.64 15.07 22.40
CA ALA A 3 -18.62 14.42 23.24
C ALA A 3 -17.83 13.27 22.56
N ALA A 4 -18.30 12.75 21.42
CA ALA A 4 -17.62 11.66 20.69
C ALA A 4 -16.48 12.15 19.76
N ALA A 5 -16.48 13.41 19.37
CA ALA A 5 -15.50 13.96 18.43
C ALA A 5 -14.04 14.00 18.97
N PRO A 6 -13.75 14.36 20.24
CA PRO A 6 -12.38 14.37 20.74
C PRO A 6 -11.76 12.98 20.90
N ALA A 7 -12.53 11.96 21.23
CA ALA A 7 -12.03 10.59 21.38
C ALA A 7 -11.61 9.98 20.02
N LEU A 8 -12.40 10.19 18.97
CA LEU A 8 -12.09 9.74 17.60
C LEU A 8 -10.87 10.45 16.99
N ALA A 9 -10.68 11.73 17.30
CA ALA A 9 -9.51 12.49 16.84
C ALA A 9 -8.20 12.00 17.47
N ASP A 10 -8.26 11.52 18.71
CA ASP A 10 -7.12 10.96 19.43
C ASP A 10 -6.73 9.58 18.89
N GLU A 11 -7.73 8.73 18.56
CA GLU A 11 -7.53 7.41 17.97
C GLU A 11 -6.84 7.46 16.61
N THR A 12 -7.27 8.34 15.71
CA THR A 12 -6.65 8.48 14.38
C THR A 12 -5.23 9.02 14.48
N ALA A 13 -4.90 9.82 15.48
CA ALA A 13 -3.55 10.33 15.71
C ALA A 13 -2.58 9.21 16.13
N VAL A 14 -3.03 8.26 16.95
CA VAL A 14 -2.23 7.09 17.34
C VAL A 14 -1.95 6.20 16.12
N ILE A 15 -2.98 5.87 15.33
CA ILE A 15 -2.85 5.08 14.10
C ILE A 15 -1.85 5.74 13.14
N ARG A 16 -1.98 7.06 12.93
CA ARG A 16 -1.02 7.84 12.14
C ARG A 16 0.40 7.67 12.64
N GLN A 17 0.61 7.84 13.95
CA GLN A 17 1.95 7.80 14.54
C GLN A 17 2.58 6.42 14.43
N VAL A 18 1.81 5.36 14.68
CA VAL A 18 2.28 3.97 14.51
C VAL A 18 2.66 3.70 13.06
N PHE A 19 1.79 4.10 12.13
CA PHE A 19 2.05 3.93 10.70
C PHE A 19 3.33 4.67 10.26
N LEU A 20 3.47 5.95 10.61
CA LEU A 20 4.63 6.74 10.22
C LEU A 20 5.93 6.20 10.82
N ARG A 21 5.93 5.78 12.08
CA ARG A 21 7.11 5.16 12.71
C ARG A 21 7.49 3.85 12.04
N GLY A 22 6.51 2.99 11.75
CA GLY A 22 6.75 1.75 11.02
C GLY A 22 7.31 2.00 9.63
N LEU A 23 6.76 2.99 8.91
CA LEU A 23 7.27 3.38 7.59
C LEU A 23 8.71 3.91 7.67
N GLY A 24 9.02 4.73 8.70
CA GLY A 24 10.39 5.20 8.94
C GLY A 24 11.37 4.05 9.18
N ALA A 25 10.97 3.04 9.96
CA ALA A 25 11.79 1.85 10.18
C ALA A 25 12.02 1.06 8.86
N ILE A 26 11.00 0.96 8.00
CA ILE A 26 11.13 0.30 6.70
C ILE A 26 12.06 1.10 5.78
N TYR A 27 11.95 2.43 5.72
CA TYR A 27 12.90 3.27 4.98
C TYR A 27 14.34 3.07 5.47
N LEU A 28 14.55 3.06 6.80
CA LEU A 28 15.88 2.81 7.38
C LEU A 28 16.45 1.47 6.90
N VAL A 29 15.67 0.40 6.98
CA VAL A 29 16.10 -0.94 6.53
C VAL A 29 16.35 -0.97 5.02
N ALA A 30 15.49 -0.36 4.21
CA ALA A 30 15.61 -0.32 2.76
C ALA A 30 16.88 0.41 2.31
N PHE A 31 17.16 1.59 2.85
CA PHE A 31 18.39 2.33 2.57
C PHE A 31 19.63 1.61 3.09
N ALA A 32 19.59 1.07 4.32
CA ALA A 32 20.73 0.35 4.89
C ALA A 32 21.06 -0.91 4.10
N SER A 33 20.06 -1.68 3.69
CA SER A 33 20.24 -2.88 2.88
C SER A 33 20.88 -2.56 1.54
N PHE A 34 20.43 -1.50 0.87
CA PHE A 34 21.01 -1.08 -0.40
C PHE A 34 22.43 -0.52 -0.22
N TYR A 35 22.68 0.30 0.81
CA TYR A 35 23.98 0.89 1.12
C TYR A 35 25.07 -0.17 1.32
N VAL A 36 24.79 -1.22 2.08
CA VAL A 36 25.74 -2.30 2.34
C VAL A 36 26.11 -3.06 1.05
N GLN A 37 25.17 -3.16 0.11
CA GLN A 37 25.36 -3.88 -1.14
C GLN A 37 25.84 -2.98 -2.29
N LEU A 38 25.79 -1.65 -2.12
CA LEU A 38 26.10 -0.65 -3.14
C LEU A 38 27.42 -0.90 -3.86
N PRO A 39 28.57 -1.15 -3.17
CA PRO A 39 29.85 -1.33 -3.87
C PRO A 39 29.83 -2.50 -4.86
N GLY A 40 29.23 -3.63 -4.48
CA GLY A 40 29.19 -4.82 -5.33
C GLY A 40 28.13 -4.77 -6.42
N LEU A 41 27.03 -4.02 -6.22
CA LEU A 41 25.95 -3.94 -7.19
C LEU A 41 26.15 -2.81 -8.19
N VAL A 42 26.35 -1.58 -7.69
CA VAL A 42 26.33 -0.36 -8.51
C VAL A 42 27.55 0.54 -8.33
N GLY A 43 28.52 0.14 -7.53
CA GLY A 43 29.82 0.82 -7.39
C GLY A 43 30.61 0.83 -8.70
N ALA A 44 31.75 1.50 -8.74
CA ALA A 44 32.58 1.65 -9.94
C ALA A 44 33.03 0.30 -10.54
N GLU A 45 33.27 -0.69 -9.68
CA GLU A 45 33.62 -2.07 -10.03
C GLU A 45 32.46 -3.06 -9.81
N GLY A 46 31.24 -2.54 -9.60
CA GLY A 46 30.04 -3.33 -9.39
C GLY A 46 29.48 -3.94 -10.68
N LEU A 47 28.43 -4.77 -10.53
CA LEU A 47 27.79 -5.48 -11.65
C LEU A 47 27.15 -4.52 -12.67
N GLU A 48 26.47 -3.47 -12.22
CA GLU A 48 25.86 -2.41 -13.05
C GLU A 48 26.30 -1.03 -12.51
N PRO A 49 27.51 -0.53 -12.89
CA PRO A 49 28.00 0.73 -12.34
C PRO A 49 27.02 1.90 -12.52
N VAL A 50 26.70 2.60 -11.43
CA VAL A 50 25.74 3.72 -11.43
C VAL A 50 26.12 4.81 -12.43
N SER A 51 27.40 5.00 -12.67
CA SER A 51 27.89 5.93 -13.69
C SER A 51 27.42 5.55 -15.09
N VAL A 52 27.40 4.26 -15.42
CA VAL A 52 26.89 3.74 -16.70
C VAL A 52 25.37 3.84 -16.75
N ALA A 53 24.69 3.47 -15.66
CA ALA A 53 23.23 3.55 -15.57
C ALA A 53 22.71 4.99 -15.76
N VAL A 54 23.35 5.98 -15.13
CA VAL A 54 23.01 7.40 -15.31
C VAL A 54 23.29 7.87 -16.74
N GLN A 55 24.38 7.41 -17.36
CA GLN A 55 24.68 7.76 -18.76
C GLN A 55 23.68 7.13 -19.73
N ALA A 56 23.22 5.92 -19.47
CA ALA A 56 22.23 5.23 -20.30
C ALA A 56 20.83 5.89 -20.28
N GLN A 57 20.51 6.69 -19.25
CA GLN A 57 19.28 7.49 -19.17
C GLN A 57 19.33 8.75 -20.05
N LEU A 58 20.51 9.13 -20.53
CA LEU A 58 20.70 10.21 -21.50
C LEU A 58 20.55 9.67 -22.93
N GLY A 59 20.20 10.54 -23.85
CA GLY A 59 20.19 10.19 -25.27
C GLY A 59 21.59 9.80 -25.77
N PRO A 60 21.69 9.06 -26.89
CA PRO A 60 23.01 8.70 -27.49
C PRO A 60 23.85 9.94 -27.77
N GLY A 61 25.03 10.02 -27.14
CA GLY A 61 25.97 11.15 -27.31
C GLY A 61 25.61 12.41 -26.48
N GLU A 62 24.57 12.38 -25.68
CA GLU A 62 24.21 13.50 -24.82
C GLU A 62 25.17 13.57 -23.61
N PRO A 63 25.81 14.73 -23.34
CA PRO A 63 26.71 14.87 -22.22
C PRO A 63 25.93 15.00 -20.91
N ARG A 64 26.52 14.53 -19.82
CA ARG A 64 25.95 14.75 -18.49
C ARG A 64 25.82 16.23 -18.17
N PRO A 65 24.74 16.66 -17.48
CA PRO A 65 24.53 18.06 -17.14
C PRO A 65 25.69 18.60 -16.28
N GLU A 66 26.26 19.72 -16.72
CA GLU A 66 27.35 20.40 -16.00
C GLU A 66 26.85 21.60 -15.17
N THR A 67 25.65 22.07 -15.46
CA THR A 67 25.03 23.19 -14.76
C THR A 67 23.79 22.75 -13.98
N LEU A 68 23.48 23.47 -12.90
CA LEU A 68 22.28 23.22 -12.11
C LEU A 68 20.98 23.37 -12.94
N ALA A 69 20.97 24.28 -13.91
CA ALA A 69 19.80 24.49 -14.78
C ALA A 69 19.58 23.29 -15.71
N ALA A 70 20.63 22.74 -16.32
CA ALA A 70 20.54 21.54 -17.15
C ALA A 70 20.13 20.32 -16.29
N ALA A 71 20.71 20.14 -15.11
CA ALA A 71 20.36 19.09 -14.17
C ALA A 71 18.88 19.17 -13.77
N TRP A 72 18.34 20.38 -13.58
CA TRP A 72 16.94 20.59 -13.27
C TRP A 72 16.01 20.19 -14.41
N GLY A 73 16.41 20.45 -15.66
CA GLY A 73 15.67 19.99 -16.84
C GLY A 73 15.51 18.46 -16.88
N HIS A 74 16.62 17.73 -16.68
CA HIS A 74 16.59 16.25 -16.61
C HIS A 74 15.79 15.75 -15.41
N PHE A 75 15.90 16.41 -14.24
CA PHE A 75 15.16 16.05 -13.04
C PHE A 75 13.64 16.13 -13.23
N LEU A 76 13.14 17.05 -14.02
CA LEU A 76 11.69 17.17 -14.27
C LEU A 76 11.15 16.04 -15.15
N THR A 77 11.96 15.50 -16.03
CA THR A 77 11.57 14.40 -16.93
C THR A 77 11.86 13.04 -16.30
N GLU A 78 13.02 12.87 -15.71
CA GLU A 78 13.53 11.65 -15.09
C GLU A 78 14.00 11.96 -13.66
N PRO A 79 13.12 11.93 -12.64
CA PRO A 79 13.43 12.43 -11.31
C PRO A 79 14.49 11.58 -10.61
N SER A 80 15.70 12.13 -10.49
CA SER A 80 16.84 11.58 -9.77
C SER A 80 17.73 12.71 -9.25
N LEU A 81 18.15 12.63 -8.00
CA LEU A 81 19.08 13.61 -7.43
C LEU A 81 20.50 13.46 -7.99
N LEU A 82 20.82 12.35 -8.63
CA LEU A 82 22.14 12.12 -9.23
C LEU A 82 22.42 13.06 -10.41
N TRP A 83 21.41 13.68 -11.04
CA TRP A 83 21.63 14.72 -12.04
C TRP A 83 22.40 15.92 -11.49
N PHE A 84 22.31 16.17 -10.17
CA PHE A 84 23.00 17.26 -9.51
C PHE A 84 24.42 16.91 -9.05
N ALA A 85 24.86 15.65 -9.15
CA ALA A 85 26.17 15.22 -8.68
C ALA A 85 27.30 16.01 -9.38
N ARG A 86 27.33 16.02 -10.73
CA ARG A 86 28.37 16.70 -11.51
C ARG A 86 28.37 18.22 -11.35
N PRO A 87 27.22 18.93 -11.40
CA PRO A 87 27.16 20.36 -11.07
C PRO A 87 27.69 20.70 -9.68
N LEU A 88 27.51 19.79 -8.70
CA LEU A 88 28.02 19.94 -7.32
C LEU A 88 29.45 19.43 -7.14
N ARG A 89 30.12 19.01 -8.25
CA ARG A 89 31.48 18.43 -8.23
C ARG A 89 31.61 17.19 -7.37
N LEU A 90 30.53 16.40 -7.29
CA LEU A 90 30.51 15.12 -6.60
C LEU A 90 30.67 14.01 -7.65
N ASP A 91 31.40 12.99 -7.29
CA ASP A 91 31.39 11.71 -7.97
C ASP A 91 30.01 11.04 -7.81
N THR A 92 29.58 10.29 -8.84
CA THR A 92 28.23 9.70 -8.88
C THR A 92 28.01 8.65 -7.77
N GLU A 93 29.04 7.86 -7.46
CA GLU A 93 29.00 6.84 -6.42
C GLU A 93 28.92 7.50 -5.03
N SER A 94 29.80 8.45 -4.74
CA SER A 94 29.76 9.22 -3.49
C SER A 94 28.44 9.99 -3.30
N ALA A 95 27.86 10.50 -4.39
CA ALA A 95 26.55 11.14 -4.35
C ALA A 95 25.46 10.13 -3.99
N LEU A 96 25.51 8.89 -4.50
CA LEU A 96 24.57 7.83 -4.19
C LEU A 96 24.74 7.33 -2.73
N GLU A 97 25.97 7.22 -2.24
CA GLU A 97 26.23 6.94 -0.82
C GLU A 97 25.63 8.00 0.09
N ALA A 98 25.83 9.28 -0.24
CA ALA A 98 25.24 10.39 0.50
C ALA A 98 23.69 10.34 0.48
N VAL A 99 23.08 9.95 -0.64
CA VAL A 99 21.64 9.70 -0.76
C VAL A 99 21.20 8.61 0.21
N CYS A 100 21.90 7.48 0.26
CA CYS A 100 21.59 6.37 1.15
C CYS A 100 21.72 6.76 2.63
N LEU A 101 22.84 7.39 3.02
CA LEU A 101 23.06 7.83 4.39
C LEU A 101 22.04 8.87 4.85
N SER A 102 21.70 9.83 3.99
CA SER A 102 20.64 10.81 4.25
C SER A 102 19.28 10.15 4.39
N GLY A 103 19.00 9.14 3.56
CA GLY A 103 17.78 8.33 3.61
C GLY A 103 17.68 7.51 4.90
N MET A 104 18.77 6.90 5.35
CA MET A 104 18.86 6.20 6.64
C MET A 104 18.57 7.16 7.80
N ALA A 105 19.16 8.35 7.80
CA ALA A 105 18.93 9.36 8.83
C ALA A 105 17.47 9.84 8.84
N ALA A 106 16.86 10.07 7.68
CA ALA A 106 15.45 10.43 7.56
C ALA A 106 14.51 9.30 8.04
N GLY A 107 14.82 8.06 7.69
CA GLY A 107 14.10 6.87 8.15
C GLY A 107 14.17 6.73 9.66
N LEU A 108 15.36 6.84 10.25
CA LEU A 108 15.59 6.79 11.70
C LEU A 108 14.83 7.90 12.44
N ALA A 109 14.92 9.15 11.97
CA ALA A 109 14.21 10.28 12.56
C ALA A 109 12.69 10.07 12.50
N THR A 110 12.17 9.54 11.39
CA THR A 110 10.74 9.21 11.25
C THR A 110 10.33 8.09 12.19
N ALA A 111 11.13 7.03 12.33
CA ALA A 111 10.90 5.92 13.25
C ALA A 111 10.93 6.39 14.72
N ALA A 112 11.80 7.35 15.04
CA ALA A 112 11.85 8.00 16.36
C ALA A 112 10.62 8.88 16.65
N GLY A 113 9.78 9.17 15.65
CA GLY A 113 8.53 9.93 15.82
C GLY A 113 8.58 11.37 15.34
N LEU A 114 9.65 11.78 14.65
CA LEU A 114 9.79 13.11 14.05
C LEU A 114 9.18 13.21 12.64
N GLY A 115 8.43 12.17 12.20
CA GLY A 115 7.81 12.10 10.88
C GLY A 115 6.94 13.31 10.58
N CYS A 116 7.31 14.08 9.56
CA CYS A 116 6.62 15.28 9.09
C CYS A 116 6.71 15.38 7.57
N VAL A 117 5.90 16.26 6.98
CA VAL A 117 5.85 16.44 5.51
C VAL A 117 7.24 16.63 4.89
N PRO A 118 8.11 17.56 5.32
CA PRO A 118 9.43 17.74 4.72
C PRO A 118 10.31 16.49 4.82
N LEU A 119 10.33 15.84 5.99
CA LEU A 119 11.18 14.67 6.22
C LEU A 119 10.76 13.47 5.36
N LEU A 120 9.46 13.21 5.26
CA LEU A 120 8.93 12.13 4.41
C LEU A 120 9.07 12.43 2.92
N SER A 121 8.89 13.70 2.51
CA SER A 121 9.14 14.12 1.11
C SER A 121 10.60 13.92 0.73
N GLY A 122 11.52 14.26 1.64
CA GLY A 122 12.96 14.00 1.48
C GLY A 122 13.24 12.51 1.37
N ALA A 123 12.78 11.69 2.32
CA ALA A 123 12.98 10.24 2.30
C ALA A 123 12.43 9.58 1.02
N TRP A 124 11.25 10.01 0.58
CA TRP A 124 10.63 9.55 -0.66
C TRP A 124 11.47 9.91 -1.89
N MET A 125 11.96 11.15 -1.99
CA MET A 125 12.77 11.60 -3.11
C MET A 125 14.13 10.90 -3.15
N LEU A 126 14.75 10.70 -1.99
CA LEU A 126 16.00 9.95 -1.85
C LEU A 126 15.80 8.49 -2.31
N TYR A 127 14.67 7.85 -1.92
CA TYR A 127 14.39 6.47 -2.33
C TYR A 127 14.05 6.34 -3.83
N LEU A 128 13.35 7.33 -4.40
CA LEU A 128 13.14 7.41 -5.84
C LEU A 128 14.47 7.50 -6.60
N THR A 129 15.45 8.21 -6.04
CA THR A 129 16.81 8.27 -6.58
C THR A 129 17.52 6.91 -6.52
N VAL A 130 17.39 6.19 -5.39
CA VAL A 130 17.93 4.82 -5.26
C VAL A 130 17.28 3.89 -6.28
N LEU A 131 15.95 3.94 -6.45
CA LEU A 131 15.26 3.11 -7.45
C LEU A 131 15.76 3.39 -8.87
N ARG A 132 16.04 4.64 -9.21
CA ARG A 132 16.58 5.03 -10.51
C ARG A 132 18.04 4.62 -10.71
N ALA A 133 18.83 4.68 -9.65
CA ALA A 133 20.25 4.35 -9.65
C ALA A 133 20.51 2.84 -9.68
N GLY A 134 19.67 2.07 -8.98
CA GLY A 134 19.85 0.64 -8.81
C GLY A 134 19.39 -0.23 -9.98
N GLY A 135 18.75 0.37 -11.01
CA GLY A 135 18.39 -0.32 -12.25
C GLY A 135 17.69 -1.67 -12.02
N THR A 136 18.35 -2.75 -12.45
CA THR A 136 17.82 -4.12 -12.31
C THR A 136 17.64 -4.54 -10.85
N PHE A 137 18.46 -4.04 -9.92
CA PHE A 137 18.43 -4.44 -8.50
C PHE A 137 17.33 -3.77 -7.66
N THR A 138 16.67 -2.73 -8.17
CA THR A 138 15.68 -1.93 -7.42
C THR A 138 14.37 -1.74 -8.17
N SER A 139 14.09 -2.55 -9.19
CA SER A 139 12.83 -2.47 -9.99
C SER A 139 11.75 -3.44 -9.52
N PHE A 140 11.81 -3.88 -8.28
CA PHE A 140 10.90 -4.89 -7.73
C PHE A 140 9.62 -4.29 -7.12
N GLN A 141 8.66 -5.17 -6.84
CA GLN A 141 7.36 -4.77 -6.30
C GLN A 141 7.44 -4.11 -4.93
N TRP A 142 8.43 -4.46 -4.11
CA TRP A 142 8.64 -3.85 -2.79
C TRP A 142 9.13 -2.41 -2.88
N ASP A 143 9.99 -2.09 -3.86
CA ASP A 143 10.51 -0.74 -4.06
C ASP A 143 9.41 0.22 -4.52
N ILE A 144 8.61 -0.20 -5.51
CA ILE A 144 7.50 0.60 -6.01
C ILE A 144 6.38 0.74 -4.97
N LEU A 145 6.16 -0.29 -4.12
CA LEU A 145 5.20 -0.20 -3.02
C LEU A 145 5.66 0.78 -1.94
N LEU A 146 6.97 0.79 -1.62
CA LEU A 146 7.52 1.74 -0.66
C LEU A 146 7.40 3.19 -1.15
N LEU A 147 7.61 3.43 -2.44
CA LEU A 147 7.40 4.76 -3.04
C LEU A 147 5.94 5.18 -3.00
N GLU A 148 5.00 4.32 -3.40
CA GLU A 148 3.58 4.66 -3.38
C GLU A 148 3.05 4.86 -1.95
N ALA A 149 3.40 3.97 -1.01
CA ALA A 149 3.02 4.10 0.40
C ALA A 149 3.66 5.33 1.05
N GLY A 150 4.94 5.60 0.73
CA GLY A 150 5.67 6.76 1.22
C GLY A 150 5.08 8.08 0.73
N PHE A 151 4.73 8.16 -0.57
CA PHE A 151 4.09 9.37 -1.11
C PHE A 151 2.69 9.60 -0.50
N ALA A 152 1.90 8.54 -0.32
CA ALA A 152 0.62 8.63 0.38
C ALA A 152 0.79 9.08 1.85
N ALA A 153 1.87 8.64 2.51
CA ALA A 153 2.18 9.01 3.88
C ALA A 153 2.56 10.48 4.08
N ILE A 154 3.11 11.15 3.05
CA ILE A 154 3.39 12.60 3.08
C ILE A 154 2.11 13.38 3.44
N TRP A 155 0.98 13.01 2.85
CA TRP A 155 -0.32 13.67 3.06
C TRP A 155 -0.98 13.29 4.38
N LEU A 156 -0.54 12.18 5.00
CA LEU A 156 -0.96 11.76 6.33
C LEU A 156 -0.17 12.46 7.45
N ALA A 157 1.07 12.86 7.16
CA ALA A 157 1.99 13.43 8.13
C ALA A 157 1.59 14.84 8.60
N PRO A 158 1.99 15.24 9.82
CA PRO A 158 1.91 16.63 10.24
C PRO A 158 2.87 17.49 9.40
N VAL A 159 2.51 18.77 9.19
CA VAL A 159 3.38 19.71 8.45
C VAL A 159 4.75 19.88 9.12
N LEU A 160 4.76 20.01 10.45
CA LEU A 160 5.98 20.14 11.25
C LEU A 160 6.06 19.03 12.30
N PRO A 161 7.26 18.65 12.75
CA PRO A 161 7.45 17.66 13.79
C PRO A 161 6.70 18.06 15.07
N CYS A 162 6.20 17.09 15.81
CA CYS A 162 5.48 17.29 17.07
C CYS A 162 4.23 18.18 17.00
N SER A 163 3.77 18.56 15.80
CA SER A 163 2.55 19.33 15.63
C SER A 163 1.31 18.50 16.02
N ARG A 164 0.49 19.05 16.92
CA ARG A 164 -0.82 18.46 17.31
C ARG A 164 -1.90 18.72 16.25
N SER A 165 -1.59 18.47 14.98
CA SER A 165 -2.57 18.57 13.90
C SER A 165 -3.56 17.40 13.94
N THR A 166 -4.82 17.68 13.63
CA THR A 166 -5.82 16.62 13.42
C THR A 166 -5.40 15.77 12.21
N THR A 167 -5.56 14.45 12.33
CA THR A 167 -5.27 13.53 11.23
C THR A 167 -6.32 13.68 10.14
N PRO A 168 -5.95 14.02 8.90
CA PRO A 168 -6.90 14.07 7.80
C PRO A 168 -7.37 12.64 7.47
N PRO A 169 -8.68 12.40 7.32
CA PRO A 169 -9.19 11.03 7.08
C PRO A 169 -8.93 10.53 5.66
N GLY A 170 -8.84 11.43 4.66
CA GLY A 170 -8.63 11.07 3.25
C GLY A 170 -7.38 10.20 3.01
N PRO A 171 -6.19 10.58 3.50
CA PRO A 171 -4.98 9.77 3.37
C PRO A 171 -5.07 8.39 4.02
N LEU A 172 -5.79 8.23 5.14
CA LEU A 172 -6.02 6.90 5.73
C LEU A 172 -6.88 6.02 4.81
N LEU A 173 -7.90 6.61 4.16
CA LEU A 173 -8.71 5.91 3.17
C LEU A 173 -7.89 5.56 1.93
N LEU A 174 -6.97 6.42 1.51
CA LEU A 174 -6.05 6.15 0.41
C LEU A 174 -5.11 4.98 0.72
N LEU A 175 -4.56 4.89 1.93
CA LEU A 175 -3.73 3.75 2.35
C LEU A 175 -4.53 2.43 2.41
N ARG A 176 -5.80 2.46 2.85
CA ARG A 176 -6.68 1.29 2.76
C ARG A 176 -6.93 0.88 1.31
N TRP A 177 -7.12 1.86 0.42
CA TRP A 177 -7.24 1.61 -1.01
C TRP A 177 -5.97 1.00 -1.59
N LEU A 178 -4.79 1.46 -1.17
CA LEU A 178 -3.52 0.89 -1.59
C LEU A 178 -3.40 -0.59 -1.19
N LEU A 179 -3.74 -0.94 0.06
CA LEU A 179 -3.77 -2.34 0.48
C LEU A 179 -4.78 -3.16 -0.33
N PHE A 180 -5.98 -2.63 -0.54
CA PHE A 180 -7.01 -3.28 -1.37
C PHE A 180 -6.49 -3.51 -2.80
N LYS A 181 -5.92 -2.48 -3.42
CA LYS A 181 -5.35 -2.57 -4.77
C LYS A 181 -4.22 -3.61 -4.84
N LEU A 182 -3.29 -3.57 -3.90
CA LEU A 182 -2.18 -4.51 -3.82
C LEU A 182 -2.66 -5.95 -3.80
N MET A 183 -3.58 -6.28 -2.90
CA MET A 183 -4.07 -7.64 -2.72
C MET A 183 -4.94 -8.09 -3.88
N LEU A 184 -5.89 -7.26 -4.33
CA LEU A 184 -6.77 -7.60 -5.45
C LEU A 184 -5.98 -7.81 -6.75
N MET A 185 -5.03 -6.93 -7.06
CA MET A 185 -4.20 -7.07 -8.26
C MET A 185 -3.30 -8.30 -8.20
N SER A 186 -2.74 -8.62 -7.02
CA SER A 186 -1.93 -9.83 -6.83
C SER A 186 -2.73 -11.11 -7.09
N GLY A 187 -3.98 -11.19 -6.63
CA GLY A 187 -4.88 -12.31 -6.92
C GLY A 187 -5.32 -12.33 -8.38
N ALA A 188 -5.68 -11.15 -8.91
CA ALA A 188 -6.19 -11.03 -10.28
C ALA A 188 -5.15 -11.44 -11.34
N VAL A 189 -3.87 -11.07 -11.17
CA VAL A 189 -2.83 -11.49 -12.12
C VAL A 189 -2.59 -12.99 -12.11
N LYS A 190 -2.76 -13.67 -10.97
CA LYS A 190 -2.67 -15.14 -10.87
C LYS A 190 -3.79 -15.80 -11.66
N ALA A 191 -5.03 -15.35 -11.45
CA ALA A 191 -6.20 -15.88 -12.17
C ALA A 191 -6.18 -15.54 -13.66
N ALA A 192 -5.70 -14.33 -14.04
CA ALA A 192 -5.61 -13.88 -15.43
C ALA A 192 -4.43 -14.47 -16.22
N SER A 193 -3.43 -15.03 -15.54
CA SER A 193 -2.17 -15.44 -16.17
C SER A 193 -2.29 -16.65 -17.10
N GLY A 194 -3.34 -17.45 -16.96
CA GLY A 194 -3.46 -18.75 -17.62
C GLY A 194 -2.44 -19.79 -17.14
N CYS A 195 -1.69 -19.50 -16.06
CA CYS A 195 -0.69 -20.44 -15.53
C CYS A 195 -1.35 -21.73 -15.02
N PRO A 196 -0.98 -22.91 -15.54
CA PRO A 196 -1.60 -24.18 -15.17
C PRO A 196 -1.42 -24.50 -13.68
N ALA A 197 -0.33 -24.05 -13.05
CA ALA A 197 -0.10 -24.26 -11.63
C ALA A 197 -1.11 -23.50 -10.74
N TRP A 198 -1.51 -22.28 -11.14
CA TRP A 198 -2.57 -21.55 -10.44
C TRP A 198 -3.95 -22.12 -10.72
N LEU A 199 -4.25 -22.42 -11.99
CA LEU A 199 -5.55 -22.98 -12.39
C LEU A 199 -5.78 -24.41 -11.84
N GLY A 200 -4.73 -25.22 -11.79
CA GLY A 200 -4.75 -26.57 -11.20
C GLY A 200 -4.58 -26.62 -9.70
N LEU A 201 -4.48 -25.45 -9.02
CA LEU A 201 -4.19 -25.34 -7.57
C LEU A 201 -2.90 -26.04 -7.15
N THR A 202 -1.92 -26.17 -8.04
CA THR A 202 -0.65 -26.84 -7.78
C THR A 202 0.51 -25.88 -7.55
N ALA A 203 0.25 -24.56 -7.49
CA ALA A 203 1.29 -23.53 -7.36
C ALA A 203 2.23 -23.77 -6.17
N CYS A 204 1.72 -24.21 -5.01
CA CYS A 204 2.55 -24.49 -3.84
C CYS A 204 3.47 -25.71 -3.98
N HIS A 205 3.20 -26.63 -4.94
CA HIS A 205 4.11 -27.73 -5.22
C HIS A 205 5.42 -27.25 -5.86
N TYR A 206 5.39 -26.08 -6.52
CA TYR A 206 6.55 -25.47 -7.18
C TYR A 206 7.13 -24.32 -6.36
N HIS A 207 6.24 -23.51 -5.77
CA HIS A 207 6.61 -22.27 -5.08
C HIS A 207 7.72 -22.44 -4.06
N PHE A 208 7.59 -23.41 -3.14
CA PHE A 208 8.55 -23.60 -2.06
C PHE A 208 9.94 -24.02 -2.54
N ALA A 209 10.02 -24.73 -3.67
CA ALA A 209 11.28 -25.18 -4.26
C ALA A 209 11.91 -24.16 -5.21
N THR A 210 11.10 -23.27 -5.82
CA THR A 210 11.57 -22.38 -6.90
C THR A 210 11.69 -20.92 -6.51
N GLN A 211 11.36 -20.56 -5.27
CA GLN A 211 11.56 -19.18 -4.79
C GLN A 211 13.05 -18.85 -4.64
N CYS A 212 13.42 -17.58 -4.84
CA CYS A 212 14.82 -17.14 -4.86
C CYS A 212 15.58 -17.45 -3.56
N LEU A 213 14.94 -17.22 -2.41
CA LEU A 213 15.53 -17.43 -1.09
C LEU A 213 14.54 -18.19 -0.19
N PRO A 214 14.47 -19.52 -0.30
CA PRO A 214 13.62 -20.33 0.55
C PRO A 214 14.14 -20.33 2.00
N THR A 215 13.21 -20.33 2.96
CA THR A 215 13.53 -20.53 4.37
C THR A 215 13.54 -22.02 4.71
N PRO A 216 14.08 -22.44 5.87
CA PRO A 216 13.95 -23.82 6.34
C PRO A 216 12.49 -24.27 6.47
N VAL A 217 11.56 -23.34 6.78
CA VAL A 217 10.12 -23.62 6.86
C VAL A 217 9.54 -23.96 5.48
N ALA A 218 10.05 -23.35 4.40
CA ALA A 218 9.64 -23.67 3.04
C ALA A 218 9.89 -25.15 2.68
N TRP A 219 11.02 -25.69 3.12
CA TRP A 219 11.35 -27.10 2.91
C TRP A 219 10.31 -28.01 3.58
N TRP A 220 9.94 -27.73 4.84
CA TRP A 220 8.90 -28.49 5.55
C TRP A 220 7.53 -28.34 4.90
N LEU A 221 7.16 -27.13 4.49
CA LEU A 221 5.89 -26.88 3.80
C LEU A 221 5.82 -27.61 2.45
N HIS A 222 6.94 -27.76 1.76
CA HIS A 222 7.00 -28.50 0.50
C HIS A 222 6.72 -30.00 0.67
N GLN A 223 6.95 -30.57 1.87
CA GLN A 223 6.67 -31.95 2.19
C GLN A 223 5.20 -32.23 2.55
N LEU A 224 4.35 -31.20 2.62
CA LEU A 224 2.94 -31.38 2.96
C LEU A 224 2.21 -32.23 1.89
N PRO A 225 1.21 -33.03 2.32
CA PRO A 225 0.37 -33.77 1.40
C PRO A 225 -0.27 -32.90 0.32
N GLY A 226 -0.36 -33.38 -0.92
CA GLY A 226 -0.88 -32.65 -2.06
C GLY A 226 -2.23 -31.94 -1.83
N PRO A 227 -3.23 -32.57 -1.17
CA PRO A 227 -4.49 -31.89 -0.85
C PRO A 227 -4.32 -30.64 0.04
N LEU A 228 -3.37 -30.64 0.98
CA LEU A 228 -3.07 -29.47 1.82
C LEU A 228 -2.40 -28.36 1.03
N LEU A 229 -1.48 -28.70 0.11
CA LEU A 229 -0.85 -27.73 -0.80
C LEU A 229 -1.90 -27.10 -1.73
N LYS A 230 -2.81 -27.89 -2.29
CA LYS A 230 -3.94 -27.37 -3.09
C LYS A 230 -4.85 -26.46 -2.26
N ALA A 231 -5.18 -26.84 -1.04
CA ALA A 231 -5.98 -26.02 -0.13
C ALA A 231 -5.29 -24.69 0.20
N ALA A 232 -3.97 -24.68 0.39
CA ALA A 232 -3.19 -23.47 0.61
C ALA A 232 -3.24 -22.50 -0.59
N VAL A 233 -3.17 -23.03 -1.83
CA VAL A 233 -3.34 -22.23 -3.06
C VAL A 233 -4.74 -21.65 -3.13
N GLY A 234 -5.78 -22.47 -2.87
CA GLY A 234 -7.17 -22.03 -2.83
C GLY A 234 -7.41 -20.95 -1.79
N ALA A 235 -6.86 -21.13 -0.59
CA ALA A 235 -6.95 -20.12 0.48
C ALA A 235 -6.26 -18.81 0.08
N THR A 236 -5.09 -18.86 -0.56
CA THR A 236 -4.39 -17.67 -1.07
C THR A 236 -5.27 -16.90 -2.05
N LEU A 237 -5.88 -17.57 -3.02
CA LEU A 237 -6.77 -16.92 -4.00
C LEU A 237 -8.03 -16.34 -3.33
N LEU A 238 -8.61 -17.02 -2.32
CA LEU A 238 -9.73 -16.47 -1.56
C LEU A 238 -9.35 -15.24 -0.76
N LEU A 239 -8.14 -15.20 -0.18
CA LEU A 239 -7.65 -14.06 0.58
C LEU A 239 -7.31 -12.86 -0.31
N GLU A 240 -6.78 -13.11 -1.50
CA GLU A 240 -6.36 -12.05 -2.43
C GLU A 240 -7.52 -11.53 -3.32
N LEU A 241 -8.58 -12.29 -3.54
CA LEU A 241 -9.70 -11.89 -4.40
C LEU A 241 -10.93 -11.51 -3.55
N PRO A 242 -11.83 -12.42 -3.14
CA PRO A 242 -13.08 -11.99 -2.49
C PRO A 242 -12.87 -11.39 -1.08
N ALA A 243 -11.96 -11.94 -0.27
CA ALA A 243 -11.76 -11.43 1.09
C ALA A 243 -11.14 -10.02 1.11
N THR A 244 -10.47 -9.61 0.04
CA THR A 244 -9.88 -8.27 -0.10
C THR A 244 -10.94 -7.17 -0.03
N PHE A 245 -12.18 -7.41 -0.48
CA PHE A 245 -13.27 -6.43 -0.38
C PHE A 245 -13.66 -6.09 1.07
N LEU A 246 -13.34 -6.94 2.04
CA LEU A 246 -13.52 -6.65 3.46
C LEU A 246 -12.68 -5.47 3.95
N ILE A 247 -11.56 -5.17 3.28
CA ILE A 247 -10.68 -4.00 3.57
C ILE A 247 -11.47 -2.69 3.43
N LEU A 248 -12.35 -2.63 2.45
CA LEU A 248 -13.16 -1.46 2.15
C LEU A 248 -14.47 -1.41 2.95
N ALA A 249 -14.78 -2.43 3.74
CA ALA A 249 -16.03 -2.51 4.47
C ALA A 249 -16.18 -1.37 5.50
N PRO A 250 -17.36 -0.75 5.61
CA PRO A 250 -17.64 0.27 6.62
C PRO A 250 -17.70 -0.32 8.04
N SER A 251 -18.03 -1.60 8.17
CA SER A 251 -18.14 -2.29 9.46
C SER A 251 -16.77 -2.50 10.11
N ARG A 252 -16.65 -2.12 11.40
CA ARG A 252 -15.46 -2.34 12.21
C ARG A 252 -15.05 -3.82 12.25
N ARG A 253 -16.02 -4.72 12.45
CA ARG A 253 -15.77 -6.16 12.56
C ARG A 253 -15.19 -6.73 11.27
N LEU A 254 -15.69 -6.31 10.11
CA LEU A 254 -15.20 -6.75 8.81
C LEU A 254 -13.81 -6.21 8.53
N ARG A 255 -13.53 -4.96 8.88
CA ARG A 255 -12.16 -4.41 8.74
C ARG A 255 -11.14 -5.12 9.61
N LEU A 256 -11.51 -5.45 10.87
CA LEU A 256 -10.61 -6.21 11.75
C LEU A 256 -10.41 -7.64 11.24
N ALA A 257 -11.47 -8.29 10.72
CA ALA A 257 -11.35 -9.59 10.06
C ALA A 257 -10.40 -9.49 8.84
N ALA A 258 -10.56 -8.47 8.00
CA ALA A 258 -9.65 -8.23 6.87
C ALA A 258 -8.20 -8.05 7.34
N ALA A 259 -7.97 -7.22 8.37
CA ALA A 259 -6.64 -7.02 8.92
C ALA A 259 -6.02 -8.34 9.41
N GLY A 260 -6.79 -9.16 10.12
CA GLY A 260 -6.34 -10.47 10.60
C GLY A 260 -6.02 -11.43 9.45
N LEU A 261 -6.90 -11.55 8.46
CA LEU A 261 -6.73 -12.44 7.31
C LEU A 261 -5.52 -12.04 6.46
N GLN A 262 -5.40 -10.74 6.14
CA GLN A 262 -4.26 -10.24 5.37
C GLN A 262 -2.95 -10.37 6.14
N SER A 263 -2.93 -10.04 7.43
CA SER A 263 -1.75 -10.23 8.28
C SER A 263 -1.33 -11.69 8.37
N PHE A 264 -2.29 -12.61 8.51
CA PHE A 264 -2.03 -14.05 8.52
C PHE A 264 -1.34 -14.50 7.23
N LEU A 265 -1.85 -14.08 6.07
CA LEU A 265 -1.22 -14.38 4.77
C LEU A 265 0.21 -13.85 4.71
N GLN A 266 0.45 -12.59 5.14
CA GLN A 266 1.80 -12.01 5.11
C GLN A 266 2.77 -12.77 6.03
N VAL A 267 2.32 -13.19 7.22
CA VAL A 267 3.14 -13.99 8.15
C VAL A 267 3.50 -15.34 7.53
N LEU A 268 2.55 -16.01 6.87
CA LEU A 268 2.85 -17.26 6.15
C LEU A 268 3.91 -17.06 5.06
N ILE A 269 3.81 -15.97 4.30
CA ILE A 269 4.79 -15.66 3.24
C ILE A 269 6.17 -15.36 3.83
N ILE A 270 6.25 -14.56 4.92
CA ILE A 270 7.53 -14.27 5.62
C ILE A 270 8.19 -15.55 6.14
N THR A 271 7.39 -16.45 6.70
CA THR A 271 7.94 -17.68 7.28
C THR A 271 8.42 -18.67 6.22
N SER A 272 7.84 -18.65 5.03
CA SER A 272 8.18 -19.58 3.94
C SER A 272 9.20 -19.02 2.95
N GLY A 273 9.41 -17.72 2.88
CA GLY A 273 10.32 -17.10 1.92
C GLY A 273 10.83 -15.72 2.35
N ASN A 274 11.86 -15.23 1.67
CA ASN A 274 12.40 -13.90 1.90
C ASN A 274 12.08 -12.98 0.72
N TYR A 275 11.23 -11.99 0.97
CA TYR A 275 10.83 -10.96 0.01
C TYR A 275 11.17 -9.56 0.56
N THR A 276 12.32 -9.44 1.19
CA THR A 276 12.84 -8.21 1.80
C THR A 276 11.83 -7.59 2.78
N PHE A 277 11.61 -6.28 2.72
CA PHE A 277 10.64 -5.56 3.54
C PHE A 277 9.20 -5.55 2.96
N PHE A 278 8.93 -6.23 1.83
CA PHE A 278 7.62 -6.20 1.17
C PHE A 278 6.47 -6.60 2.09
N ASN A 279 6.61 -7.74 2.75
CA ASN A 279 5.57 -8.27 3.62
C ASN A 279 5.41 -7.43 4.91
N LEU A 280 6.52 -6.87 5.43
CA LEU A 280 6.48 -5.94 6.56
C LEU A 280 5.74 -4.65 6.19
N LEU A 281 5.96 -4.14 4.97
CA LEU A 281 5.25 -2.97 4.45
C LEU A 281 3.76 -3.28 4.24
N THR A 282 3.42 -4.47 3.76
CA THR A 282 2.02 -4.91 3.64
C THR A 282 1.34 -5.07 5.01
N LEU A 283 2.03 -5.61 6.01
CA LEU A 283 1.56 -5.63 7.40
C LEU A 283 1.34 -4.20 7.94
N LEU A 284 2.25 -3.27 7.63
CA LEU A 284 2.09 -1.87 7.99
C LEU A 284 0.84 -1.26 7.36
N LEU A 285 0.53 -1.60 6.10
CA LEU A 285 -0.69 -1.16 5.42
C LEU A 285 -1.97 -1.74 6.04
N CYS A 286 -1.89 -2.77 6.89
CA CYS A 286 -3.02 -3.24 7.69
C CYS A 286 -3.32 -2.33 8.90
N ILE A 287 -2.37 -1.53 9.38
CA ILE A 287 -2.55 -0.63 10.55
C ILE A 287 -3.73 0.35 10.36
N PRO A 288 -3.96 1.00 9.21
CA PRO A 288 -5.13 1.84 8.99
C PRO A 288 -6.49 1.12 9.11
N LEU A 289 -6.54 -0.21 9.10
CA LEU A 289 -7.77 -1.00 9.33
C LEU A 289 -8.11 -1.16 10.81
N LEU A 290 -7.12 -1.01 11.68
CA LEU A 290 -7.24 -1.19 13.13
C LEU A 290 -7.83 0.06 13.80
N ASP A 291 -8.20 -0.09 15.06
CA ASP A 291 -8.51 0.97 16.00
C ASP A 291 -7.66 0.85 17.27
N VAL A 292 -7.65 1.90 18.09
CA VAL A 292 -6.78 1.96 19.27
C VAL A 292 -7.12 0.86 20.30
N ALA A 293 -8.37 0.42 20.34
CA ALA A 293 -8.79 -0.66 21.23
C ALA A 293 -8.14 -2.02 20.87
N THR A 294 -7.70 -2.20 19.62
CA THR A 294 -6.99 -3.40 19.15
C THR A 294 -5.47 -3.30 19.28
N LEU A 295 -4.94 -2.16 19.72
CA LEU A 295 -3.50 -1.90 19.89
C LEU A 295 -3.14 -1.65 21.38
N PRO A 296 -3.45 -2.59 22.32
CA PRO A 296 -3.31 -2.35 23.76
C PRO A 296 -1.87 -2.08 24.21
N SER A 297 -0.87 -2.66 23.55
CA SER A 297 0.54 -2.46 23.86
C SER A 297 1.08 -1.08 23.47
N LEU A 298 0.36 -0.33 22.64
CA LEU A 298 0.70 1.04 22.25
C LEU A 298 0.09 2.10 23.16
N ALA A 299 -0.66 1.71 24.19
CA ALA A 299 -1.18 2.61 25.21
C ALA A 299 -0.07 3.38 25.98
N GLY A 300 1.17 2.86 26.00
CA GLY A 300 2.35 3.59 26.51
C GLY A 300 2.75 4.80 25.65
N ILE A 301 2.25 4.90 24.42
CA ILE A 301 2.41 6.09 23.53
C ILE A 301 1.38 7.17 23.87
N ARG A 302 0.36 6.85 24.66
CA ARG A 302 -0.52 7.84 25.26
C ARG A 302 0.33 8.77 26.15
N GLY A 303 0.70 9.92 25.63
CA GLY A 303 1.05 11.03 26.49
C GLY A 303 -0.08 11.14 27.50
N ARG A 304 0.26 11.20 28.80
CA ARG A 304 -0.67 11.31 29.93
C ARG A 304 -1.88 12.15 29.52
N THR A 305 -3.01 11.52 29.30
CA THR A 305 -4.31 12.20 29.21
C THR A 305 -4.52 12.86 30.56
N PRO A 306 -4.79 14.18 30.64
CA PRO A 306 -5.25 14.77 31.87
C PRO A 306 -6.52 14.02 32.28
N ALA A 307 -6.57 13.60 33.54
CA ALA A 307 -7.76 12.94 34.11
C ALA A 307 -8.97 13.81 33.80
N ALA A 308 -10.04 13.19 33.30
CA ALA A 308 -11.32 13.85 33.09
C ALA A 308 -11.75 14.49 34.42
N PRO A 309 -12.19 15.74 34.43
CA PRO A 309 -12.71 16.36 35.64
C PRO A 309 -13.94 15.54 36.09
N SER A 310 -13.98 15.19 37.36
CA SER A 310 -15.09 14.55 38.02
C SER A 310 -16.40 15.35 37.78
N PRO A 311 -17.53 14.71 37.53
CA PRO A 311 -18.78 15.42 37.35
C PRO A 311 -19.10 16.17 38.64
N ARG A 312 -19.09 17.51 38.59
CA ARG A 312 -19.69 18.34 39.61
C ARG A 312 -21.19 18.11 39.58
N SER A 313 -21.74 17.76 40.72
CA SER A 313 -23.18 17.69 40.99
C SER A 313 -23.73 19.12 40.94
N ASP A 314 -24.39 19.51 39.86
CA ASP A 314 -25.23 20.69 39.83
C ASP A 314 -26.69 20.23 39.83
N ALA A 315 -27.24 20.16 41.03
CA ALA A 315 -28.66 20.08 41.31
C ALA A 315 -29.24 21.50 41.30
N ALA A 316 -29.49 22.07 40.13
CA ALA A 316 -30.32 23.27 39.96
C ALA A 316 -30.56 23.54 38.47
N ASP A 317 -31.51 22.83 37.85
CA ASP A 317 -32.25 23.30 36.66
C ASP A 317 -33.40 22.35 36.30
N ALA A 318 -34.36 22.20 37.25
CA ALA A 318 -35.48 21.27 37.11
C ALA A 318 -36.82 21.94 36.72
N THR A 319 -36.84 23.13 36.13
CA THR A 319 -38.12 23.85 35.91
C THR A 319 -38.38 24.42 34.50
N LEU A 320 -37.68 23.95 33.47
CA LEU A 320 -37.97 24.38 32.09
C LEU A 320 -38.18 23.23 31.07
N GLU A 321 -38.46 22.01 31.51
CA GLU A 321 -38.48 20.82 30.64
C GLU A 321 -39.87 20.34 30.17
N GLU A 322 -40.99 20.96 30.55
CA GLU A 322 -42.31 20.39 30.27
C GLU A 322 -42.93 20.79 28.92
N ALA A 323 -42.42 21.78 28.24
CA ALA A 323 -42.94 22.24 26.92
C ALA A 323 -42.22 21.68 25.68
N ALA A 324 -41.10 20.97 25.85
CA ALA A 324 -40.29 20.42 24.73
C ALA A 324 -40.51 18.89 24.51
N GLY A 325 -41.43 18.26 25.22
CA GLY A 325 -41.53 16.81 25.35
C GLY A 325 -41.91 16.03 24.09
N THR A 326 -42.68 16.62 23.16
CA THR A 326 -43.24 15.86 22.03
C THR A 326 -42.34 15.79 20.79
N ALA A 327 -41.53 16.78 20.52
CA ALA A 327 -40.59 16.78 19.41
C ALA A 327 -39.29 16.01 19.76
N ARG A 328 -38.87 16.08 21.02
CA ARG A 328 -37.70 15.34 21.56
C ARG A 328 -37.96 13.83 21.61
N GLY A 329 -39.20 13.41 21.98
CA GLY A 329 -39.59 12.01 22.02
C GLY A 329 -39.59 11.30 20.66
N ARG A 330 -39.97 11.98 19.57
CA ARG A 330 -39.92 11.44 18.21
C ARG A 330 -38.45 11.33 17.71
N ARG A 331 -37.62 12.32 18.01
CA ARG A 331 -36.19 12.28 17.67
C ARG A 331 -35.44 11.19 18.45
N PHE A 332 -35.76 10.96 19.70
CA PHE A 332 -35.20 9.89 20.54
C PHE A 332 -35.63 8.50 20.05
N ARG A 333 -36.87 8.30 19.62
CA ARG A 333 -37.34 7.04 19.02
C ARG A 333 -36.70 6.77 17.66
N GLN A 334 -36.50 7.78 16.81
CA GLN A 334 -35.80 7.62 15.54
C GLN A 334 -34.30 7.35 15.73
N LEU A 335 -33.66 7.98 16.72
CA LEU A 335 -32.27 7.68 17.06
C LEU A 335 -32.11 6.27 17.60
N GLY A 336 -33.03 5.81 18.45
CA GLY A 336 -33.04 4.44 18.97
C GLY A 336 -33.31 3.38 17.90
N ALA A 337 -34.16 3.67 16.91
CA ALA A 337 -34.40 2.78 15.78
C ALA A 337 -33.18 2.70 14.84
N LEU A 338 -32.50 3.82 14.54
CA LEU A 338 -31.29 3.85 13.78
C LEU A 338 -30.14 3.11 14.47
N ASP A 339 -30.02 3.25 15.78
CA ASP A 339 -28.98 2.54 16.54
C ASP A 339 -29.30 1.04 16.66
N ALA A 340 -30.58 0.65 16.75
CA ALA A 340 -31.01 -0.74 16.68
C ALA A 340 -30.69 -1.35 15.31
N VAL A 341 -30.98 -0.65 14.20
CA VAL A 341 -30.62 -1.08 12.84
C VAL A 341 -29.12 -1.21 12.67
N LYS A 342 -28.33 -0.24 13.15
CA LYS A 342 -26.85 -0.32 13.12
C LYS A 342 -26.32 -1.51 13.93
N ASN A 343 -26.92 -1.79 15.10
CA ASN A 343 -26.53 -2.92 15.93
C ASN A 343 -26.87 -4.27 15.27
N ILE A 344 -28.07 -4.39 14.67
CA ILE A 344 -28.47 -5.59 13.92
C ILE A 344 -27.57 -5.76 12.69
N ALA A 345 -27.39 -4.71 11.89
CA ALA A 345 -26.47 -4.74 10.74
C ALA A 345 -25.04 -5.10 11.16
N GLY A 346 -24.56 -4.57 12.29
CA GLY A 346 -23.25 -4.91 12.83
C GLY A 346 -23.13 -6.37 13.31
N ARG A 347 -24.22 -6.96 13.80
CA ARG A 347 -24.24 -8.39 14.20
C ARG A 347 -24.32 -9.31 12.99
N LEU A 348 -25.06 -8.94 11.96
CA LEU A 348 -25.23 -9.72 10.73
C LEU A 348 -24.05 -9.56 9.77
N ALA A 349 -23.25 -8.52 9.89
CA ALA A 349 -22.15 -8.23 8.95
C ALA A 349 -21.16 -9.40 8.81
N LEU A 350 -20.76 -10.02 9.93
CA LEU A 350 -19.80 -11.12 9.89
C LEU A 350 -20.41 -12.41 9.31
N PRO A 351 -21.60 -12.90 9.76
CA PRO A 351 -22.23 -14.06 9.12
C PRO A 351 -22.52 -13.86 7.64
N VAL A 352 -23.00 -12.67 7.23
CA VAL A 352 -23.24 -12.36 5.80
C VAL A 352 -21.93 -12.39 5.00
N ALA A 353 -20.86 -11.79 5.53
CA ALA A 353 -19.56 -11.81 4.87
C ALA A 353 -19.00 -13.23 4.79
N SER A 354 -19.13 -14.04 5.84
CA SER A 354 -18.71 -15.45 5.83
C SER A 354 -19.51 -16.25 4.80
N GLY A 355 -20.83 -16.05 4.72
CA GLY A 355 -21.68 -16.66 3.70
C GLY A 355 -21.27 -16.25 2.28
N ALA A 356 -20.97 -14.95 2.06
CA ALA A 356 -20.49 -14.44 0.78
C ALA A 356 -19.12 -15.04 0.39
N LEU A 357 -18.21 -15.21 1.35
CA LEU A 357 -16.92 -15.87 1.10
C LEU A 357 -17.09 -17.35 0.77
N LEU A 358 -17.99 -18.06 1.46
CA LEU A 358 -18.30 -19.47 1.15
C LEU A 358 -18.95 -19.59 -0.23
N MET A 359 -19.89 -18.72 -0.59
CA MET A 359 -20.49 -18.69 -1.93
C MET A 359 -19.44 -18.35 -3.00
N SER A 360 -18.56 -17.40 -2.74
CA SER A 360 -17.45 -17.07 -3.66
C SER A 360 -16.53 -18.27 -3.83
N SER A 361 -16.23 -18.99 -2.75
CA SER A 361 -15.44 -20.22 -2.81
C SER A 361 -16.12 -21.28 -3.66
N ALA A 362 -17.41 -21.54 -3.43
CA ALA A 362 -18.18 -22.50 -4.24
C ALA A 362 -18.25 -22.11 -5.72
N PHE A 363 -18.35 -20.80 -6.01
CA PHE A 363 -18.34 -20.27 -7.37
C PHE A 363 -16.98 -20.42 -8.04
N MET A 364 -15.89 -20.09 -7.33
CA MET A 364 -14.53 -20.10 -7.87
C MET A 364 -14.00 -21.52 -8.10
N PHE A 365 -14.29 -22.45 -7.18
CA PHE A 365 -13.67 -23.77 -7.19
C PHE A 365 -14.59 -24.88 -7.69
N ARG A 366 -15.84 -24.60 -7.99
CA ARG A 366 -16.90 -25.61 -8.31
C ARG A 366 -16.49 -26.97 -7.79
N VAL A 367 -17.08 -27.43 -6.71
CA VAL A 367 -16.76 -28.70 -6.06
C VAL A 367 -16.89 -29.86 -7.07
N SER A 368 -15.86 -30.04 -7.88
CA SER A 368 -15.65 -31.22 -8.69
C SER A 368 -14.62 -32.11 -7.99
N ILE A 369 -14.70 -33.40 -8.26
CA ILE A 369 -13.82 -34.42 -7.63
C ILE A 369 -12.33 -34.10 -7.84
N ASP A 370 -11.98 -33.30 -8.86
CA ASP A 370 -10.60 -33.03 -9.26
C ASP A 370 -10.01 -31.73 -8.66
N PHE A 371 -10.74 -30.99 -7.83
CA PHE A 371 -10.28 -29.77 -7.20
C PHE A 371 -9.41 -28.88 -8.11
N HIS A 372 -10.03 -28.13 -9.00
CA HIS A 372 -9.37 -27.14 -9.86
C HIS A 372 -10.10 -25.78 -9.79
N LEU A 373 -9.42 -24.71 -10.17
CA LEU A 373 -10.00 -23.39 -10.27
C LEU A 373 -10.83 -23.29 -11.56
N VAL A 374 -12.12 -23.08 -11.43
CA VAL A 374 -13.02 -22.83 -12.58
C VAL A 374 -13.07 -21.34 -12.95
N PHE A 375 -12.66 -20.48 -12.00
CA PHE A 375 -12.63 -19.04 -12.15
C PHE A 375 -11.39 -18.63 -12.96
N GLY A 376 -11.56 -18.55 -14.28
CA GLY A 376 -10.50 -18.18 -15.21
C GLY A 376 -10.51 -16.69 -15.61
N PRO A 377 -9.72 -16.35 -16.66
CA PRO A 377 -9.64 -14.97 -17.15
C PRO A 377 -10.99 -14.35 -17.55
N PRO A 378 -11.94 -15.06 -18.23
CA PRO A 378 -13.23 -14.48 -18.60
C PRO A 378 -14.10 -14.10 -17.40
N GLU A 379 -14.18 -14.99 -16.41
CA GLU A 379 -14.97 -14.79 -15.18
C GLU A 379 -14.39 -13.64 -14.36
N LEU A 380 -13.05 -13.58 -14.25
CA LEU A 380 -12.37 -12.46 -13.59
C LEU A 380 -12.67 -11.13 -14.28
N GLN A 381 -12.59 -11.08 -15.61
CA GLN A 381 -12.88 -9.87 -16.38
C GLN A 381 -14.33 -9.42 -16.20
N ALA A 382 -15.29 -10.34 -16.22
CA ALA A 382 -16.69 -10.06 -15.95
C ALA A 382 -16.90 -9.50 -14.54
N CYS A 383 -16.26 -10.09 -13.53
CA CYS A 383 -16.30 -9.61 -12.15
C CYS A 383 -15.68 -8.23 -12.01
N LEU A 384 -14.49 -7.99 -12.56
CA LEU A 384 -13.82 -6.69 -12.47
C LEU A 384 -14.61 -5.59 -13.17
N SER A 385 -15.14 -5.85 -14.36
CA SER A 385 -15.95 -4.86 -15.11
C SER A 385 -17.24 -4.48 -14.38
N THR A 386 -17.83 -5.40 -13.62
CA THR A 386 -19.08 -5.19 -12.87
C THR A 386 -18.82 -4.55 -11.50
N LEU A 387 -17.82 -5.03 -10.77
CA LEU A 387 -17.60 -4.64 -9.37
C LEU A 387 -16.72 -3.39 -9.21
N MET A 388 -15.71 -3.21 -10.06
CA MET A 388 -14.75 -2.12 -9.86
C MET A 388 -15.33 -0.71 -10.05
N PRO A 389 -16.19 -0.42 -11.04
CA PRO A 389 -16.74 0.92 -11.19
C PRO A 389 -17.54 1.39 -9.97
N PRO A 390 -18.52 0.65 -9.43
CA PRO A 390 -19.25 1.09 -8.25
C PRO A 390 -18.37 1.16 -6.98
N VAL A 391 -17.41 0.25 -6.83
CA VAL A 391 -16.45 0.28 -5.71
C VAL A 391 -15.58 1.52 -5.77
N ALA A 392 -15.00 1.83 -6.93
CA ALA A 392 -14.18 3.03 -7.12
C ALA A 392 -14.99 4.31 -6.90
N LEU A 393 -16.22 4.38 -7.42
CA LEU A 393 -17.10 5.53 -7.21
C LEU A 393 -17.43 5.72 -5.72
N ALA A 394 -17.82 4.66 -5.02
CA ALA A 394 -18.17 4.71 -3.60
C ALA A 394 -16.96 5.13 -2.76
N TRP A 395 -15.77 4.57 -3.04
CA TRP A 395 -14.57 4.87 -2.28
C TRP A 395 -14.01 6.26 -2.58
N GLY A 396 -14.01 6.68 -3.84
CA GLY A 396 -13.65 8.06 -4.24
C GLY A 396 -14.59 9.09 -3.62
N SER A 397 -15.89 8.79 -3.57
CA SER A 397 -16.88 9.64 -2.87
C SER A 397 -16.59 9.72 -1.38
N ALA A 398 -16.22 8.61 -0.74
CA ALA A 398 -15.84 8.60 0.68
C ALA A 398 -14.59 9.45 0.96
N ILE A 399 -13.57 9.38 0.10
CA ILE A 399 -12.37 10.24 0.16
C ILE A 399 -12.77 11.71 0.00
N GLY A 400 -13.52 12.04 -1.04
CA GLY A 400 -13.97 13.41 -1.32
C GLY A 400 -14.80 14.01 -0.18
N LEU A 401 -15.84 13.30 0.29
CA LEU A 401 -16.69 13.73 1.40
C LEU A 401 -15.93 13.88 2.72
N SER A 402 -15.02 12.96 3.01
CA SER A 402 -14.21 13.04 4.23
C SER A 402 -13.22 14.21 4.19
N GLY A 403 -12.63 14.47 3.02
CA GLY A 403 -11.72 15.57 2.80
C GLY A 403 -12.43 16.94 2.87
N THR A 404 -13.58 17.10 2.20
CA THR A 404 -14.38 18.33 2.26
C THR A 404 -14.87 18.62 3.67
N ALA A 405 -15.32 17.59 4.41
CA ALA A 405 -15.68 17.73 5.82
C ALA A 405 -14.49 18.16 6.70
N ASN A 406 -13.27 17.72 6.37
CA ASN A 406 -12.06 18.13 7.07
C ASN A 406 -11.72 19.61 6.79
N VAL A 407 -11.81 20.06 5.54
CA VAL A 407 -11.63 21.46 5.14
C VAL A 407 -12.65 22.36 5.84
N ALA A 408 -13.92 22.00 5.81
CA ALA A 408 -15.00 22.74 6.47
C ALA A 408 -14.75 22.87 7.99
N ARG A 409 -14.34 21.78 8.64
CA ARG A 409 -13.97 21.81 10.09
C ARG A 409 -12.81 22.76 10.36
N ALA A 410 -11.76 22.75 9.54
CA ALA A 410 -10.61 23.65 9.69
C ALA A 410 -11.03 25.12 9.53
N ALA A 411 -11.88 25.44 8.53
CA ALA A 411 -12.38 26.78 8.27
C ALA A 411 -13.28 27.34 9.39
N THR A 412 -14.09 26.46 10.02
CA THR A 412 -15.12 26.87 11.00
C THR A 412 -14.67 26.69 12.46
N GLN A 413 -13.44 26.30 12.73
CA GLN A 413 -12.95 26.00 14.08
C GLN A 413 -12.97 27.26 14.99
N ARG A 414 -13.95 27.32 15.89
CA ARG A 414 -14.11 28.42 16.84
C ARG A 414 -12.92 28.48 17.81
N GLY A 415 -12.50 29.70 18.19
CA GLY A 415 -11.39 29.94 19.13
C GLY A 415 -10.00 30.00 18.50
N ARG A 416 -9.83 29.71 17.20
CA ARG A 416 -8.56 29.94 16.49
C ARG A 416 -8.54 31.29 15.76
N ARG A 417 -7.34 31.89 15.66
CA ARG A 417 -7.11 33.12 14.90
C ARG A 417 -7.53 32.92 13.44
N PRO A 418 -8.11 33.94 12.75
CA PRO A 418 -8.57 33.83 11.36
C PRO A 418 -7.51 33.31 10.40
N LEU A 419 -6.27 33.79 10.52
CA LEU A 419 -5.13 33.32 9.70
C LEU A 419 -4.85 31.83 9.88
N VAL A 420 -4.89 31.31 11.11
CA VAL A 420 -4.67 29.87 11.37
C VAL A 420 -5.79 29.02 10.78
N ARG A 421 -7.04 29.52 10.77
CA ARG A 421 -8.17 28.85 10.10
C ARG A 421 -7.99 28.83 8.58
N LEU A 422 -7.57 29.96 8.01
CA LEU A 422 -7.31 30.05 6.57
C LEU A 422 -6.17 29.09 6.17
N LEU A 423 -5.04 29.13 6.85
CA LEU A 423 -3.91 28.22 6.58
C LEU A 423 -4.29 26.74 6.77
N GLY A 424 -5.09 26.42 7.77
CA GLY A 424 -5.60 25.07 7.98
C GLY A 424 -6.57 24.61 6.89
N ALA A 425 -7.43 25.49 6.39
CA ALA A 425 -8.36 25.19 5.30
C ALA A 425 -7.63 25.04 3.96
N THR A 426 -6.68 25.94 3.64
CA THR A 426 -5.85 25.83 2.42
C THR A 426 -5.03 24.55 2.42
N TRP A 427 -4.38 24.20 3.52
CA TRP A 427 -3.69 22.91 3.65
C TRP A 427 -4.64 21.74 3.48
N GLY A 428 -5.82 21.80 4.08
CA GLY A 428 -6.88 20.81 3.90
C GLY A 428 -7.30 20.63 2.43
N LEU A 429 -7.39 21.70 1.66
CA LEU A 429 -7.68 21.66 0.22
C LEU A 429 -6.54 21.01 -0.57
N VAL A 430 -5.29 21.31 -0.25
CA VAL A 430 -4.13 20.68 -0.88
C VAL A 430 -4.13 19.17 -0.62
N VAL A 431 -4.35 18.74 0.63
CA VAL A 431 -4.45 17.32 1.00
C VAL A 431 -5.62 16.64 0.29
N LEU A 432 -6.77 17.31 0.19
CA LEU A 432 -7.93 16.77 -0.54
C LEU A 432 -7.62 16.58 -2.03
N GLY A 433 -7.05 17.60 -2.68
CA GLY A 433 -6.65 17.53 -4.08
C GLY A 433 -5.65 16.42 -4.35
N ALA A 434 -4.61 16.32 -3.52
CA ALA A 434 -3.59 15.29 -3.62
C ALA A 434 -4.17 13.87 -3.43
N THR A 435 -4.99 13.65 -2.40
CA THR A 435 -5.59 12.34 -2.13
C THR A 435 -6.58 11.91 -3.21
N CYS A 436 -7.40 12.83 -3.73
CA CYS A 436 -8.29 12.55 -4.85
C CYS A 436 -7.51 12.28 -6.14
N GLY A 437 -6.47 13.07 -6.44
CA GLY A 437 -5.61 12.87 -7.60
C GLY A 437 -4.88 11.53 -7.57
N LEU A 438 -4.27 11.19 -6.43
CA LEU A 438 -3.61 9.89 -6.24
C LEU A 438 -4.60 8.72 -6.32
N PHE A 439 -5.80 8.87 -5.78
CA PHE A 439 -6.84 7.86 -5.90
C PHE A 439 -7.22 7.64 -7.37
N LEU A 440 -7.43 8.69 -8.15
CA LEU A 440 -7.74 8.60 -9.57
C LEU A 440 -6.60 7.93 -10.36
N LEU A 441 -5.35 8.36 -10.16
CA LEU A 441 -4.18 7.72 -10.78
C LEU A 441 -4.06 6.25 -10.37
N SER A 442 -4.32 5.94 -9.10
CA SER A 442 -4.27 4.58 -8.57
C SER A 442 -5.35 3.67 -9.16
N THR A 443 -6.55 4.21 -9.46
CA THR A 443 -7.60 3.43 -10.14
C THR A 443 -7.24 3.10 -11.58
N MET A 444 -6.47 3.96 -12.25
CA MET A 444 -6.03 3.72 -13.62
C MET A 444 -5.13 2.47 -13.74
N ASN A 445 -4.43 2.08 -12.68
CA ASN A 445 -3.61 0.86 -12.69
C ASN A 445 -4.43 -0.44 -12.86
N PHE A 446 -5.72 -0.47 -12.51
CA PHE A 446 -6.59 -1.63 -12.79
C PHE A 446 -6.83 -1.85 -14.28
N PHE A 447 -6.61 -0.85 -15.11
CA PHE A 447 -6.74 -0.98 -16.56
C PHE A 447 -5.68 -1.88 -17.19
N THR A 448 -4.56 -2.06 -16.51
CA THR A 448 -3.54 -3.03 -16.94
C THR A 448 -4.04 -4.47 -16.82
N LEU A 449 -5.02 -4.73 -15.94
CA LEU A 449 -5.67 -6.03 -15.79
C LEU A 449 -6.82 -6.23 -16.77
N HIS A 450 -7.54 -5.16 -17.08
CA HIS A 450 -8.72 -5.22 -17.95
C HIS A 450 -8.85 -3.92 -18.76
N PRO A 451 -8.28 -3.86 -19.99
CA PRO A 451 -8.28 -2.66 -20.84
C PRO A 451 -9.65 -2.02 -21.09
N PRO A 452 -10.78 -2.77 -21.20
CA PRO A 452 -12.10 -2.16 -21.35
C PRO A 452 -12.51 -1.20 -20.22
N LEU A 453 -11.94 -1.33 -19.01
CA LEU A 453 -12.16 -0.36 -17.93
C LEU A 453 -11.59 1.04 -18.26
N LEU A 454 -10.70 1.14 -19.25
CA LEU A 454 -10.16 2.41 -19.76
C LEU A 454 -11.18 3.21 -20.61
N ALA A 455 -12.22 2.58 -21.14
CA ALA A 455 -13.12 3.22 -22.11
C ALA A 455 -13.66 4.59 -21.67
N PRO A 456 -14.03 4.84 -20.40
CA PRO A 456 -14.47 6.15 -19.94
C PRO A 456 -13.35 7.21 -19.97
N PHE A 457 -12.08 6.80 -19.86
CA PHE A 457 -10.91 7.67 -19.79
C PHE A 457 -10.25 7.86 -21.16
N GLN A 458 -10.37 6.91 -22.09
CA GLN A 458 -9.86 7.02 -23.48
C GLN A 458 -10.45 8.21 -24.23
N ARG A 459 -11.65 8.65 -23.86
CA ARG A 459 -12.28 9.85 -24.41
C ARG A 459 -11.69 11.16 -23.90
N ARG A 460 -10.78 11.10 -22.92
CA ARG A 460 -10.09 12.26 -22.32
C ARG A 460 -8.59 12.05 -22.42
N ALA A 461 -8.01 12.43 -23.54
CA ALA A 461 -6.56 12.36 -23.79
C ALA A 461 -5.75 12.94 -22.61
N SER A 462 -6.20 14.07 -22.04
CA SER A 462 -5.56 14.72 -20.89
C SER A 462 -5.40 13.84 -19.63
N ALA A 463 -6.30 12.87 -19.40
CA ALA A 463 -6.18 11.98 -18.24
C ALA A 463 -5.09 10.91 -18.45
N ILE A 464 -4.95 10.44 -19.67
CA ILE A 464 -3.92 9.49 -20.07
C ILE A 464 -2.55 10.16 -20.07
N ASP A 465 -2.47 11.39 -20.61
CA ASP A 465 -1.23 12.18 -20.60
C ASP A 465 -0.77 12.47 -19.17
N LEU A 466 -1.68 12.81 -18.26
CA LEU A 466 -1.38 13.01 -16.85
C LEU A 466 -0.88 11.71 -16.19
N TYR A 467 -1.49 10.57 -16.52
CA TYR A 467 -1.03 9.27 -16.03
C TYR A 467 0.39 8.95 -16.50
N HIS A 468 0.69 9.16 -17.78
CA HIS A 468 2.04 8.96 -18.32
C HIS A 468 3.06 9.93 -17.72
N ALA A 469 2.70 11.19 -17.53
CA ALA A 469 3.55 12.19 -16.87
C ALA A 469 3.85 11.86 -15.40
N ALA A 470 2.94 11.13 -14.73
CA ALA A 470 3.13 10.69 -13.35
C ALA A 470 3.99 9.42 -13.21
N GLN A 471 4.15 8.62 -14.28
CA GLN A 471 4.88 7.34 -14.24
C GLN A 471 6.35 7.47 -13.81
N PRO A 472 7.13 8.46 -14.32
CA PRO A 472 8.51 8.65 -13.88
C PRO A 472 8.65 8.88 -12.37
N TRP A 473 7.64 9.50 -11.75
CA TRP A 473 7.59 9.80 -10.32
C TRP A 473 7.15 8.63 -9.44
N ARG A 474 6.73 7.52 -10.02
CA ARG A 474 6.27 6.32 -9.27
C ARG A 474 5.23 6.63 -8.19
N LEU A 475 4.32 7.58 -8.46
CA LEU A 475 3.28 7.99 -7.52
C LEU A 475 2.23 6.91 -7.27
N THR A 476 1.95 6.12 -8.29
CA THR A 476 1.05 4.95 -8.22
C THR A 476 1.55 3.86 -9.16
N SER A 477 1.33 2.60 -8.78
CA SER A 477 1.84 1.46 -9.53
C SER A 477 0.82 0.32 -9.60
N GLY A 478 0.94 -0.50 -10.64
CA GLY A 478 0.25 -1.79 -10.72
C GLY A 478 1.03 -2.86 -9.97
N TYR A 479 0.33 -3.83 -9.39
CA TYR A 479 0.92 -4.93 -8.64
C TYR A 479 0.61 -6.27 -9.28
N GLY A 480 1.52 -7.23 -9.16
CA GLY A 480 1.33 -8.54 -9.76
C GLY A 480 2.43 -9.50 -9.37
N LEU A 481 2.36 -10.01 -8.14
CA LEU A 481 3.31 -10.99 -7.62
C LEU A 481 2.92 -12.40 -8.02
N PHE A 482 3.95 -13.21 -8.34
CA PHE A 482 3.79 -14.62 -8.67
C PHE A 482 2.77 -14.87 -9.79
N ARG A 483 2.80 -14.04 -10.82
CA ARG A 483 1.89 -14.15 -11.97
C ARG A 483 1.94 -15.54 -12.60
N ARG A 484 3.14 -16.11 -12.74
CA ARG A 484 3.37 -17.48 -13.22
C ARG A 484 4.35 -18.18 -12.28
N MET A 485 4.21 -19.48 -12.12
CA MET A 485 5.19 -20.28 -11.38
C MET A 485 6.38 -20.58 -12.28
N THR A 486 7.58 -20.45 -11.72
CA THR A 486 8.83 -20.86 -12.35
C THR A 486 8.85 -22.38 -12.51
N GLY A 487 9.38 -22.88 -13.62
CA GLY A 487 9.47 -24.29 -13.90
C GLY A 487 8.18 -24.95 -14.41
N VAL A 488 7.13 -24.15 -14.67
CA VAL A 488 5.96 -24.61 -15.41
C VAL A 488 6.19 -24.29 -16.89
N GLY A 489 6.37 -25.32 -17.72
CA GLY A 489 6.61 -25.20 -19.15
C GLY A 489 5.50 -24.49 -19.89
N ASP A 490 5.73 -24.11 -21.15
CA ASP A 490 4.73 -23.50 -21.99
C ASP A 490 3.54 -24.46 -22.15
N VAL A 491 2.33 -23.96 -21.90
CA VAL A 491 1.09 -24.74 -21.98
C VAL A 491 0.88 -25.35 -23.37
N GLN A 492 1.42 -24.71 -24.39
CA GLN A 492 1.32 -25.17 -25.78
C GLN A 492 2.32 -26.30 -26.14
N ALA A 493 3.39 -26.46 -25.36
CA ALA A 493 4.41 -27.47 -25.62
C ALA A 493 4.12 -28.85 -25.00
N LEU A 494 2.96 -29.05 -24.34
CA LEU A 494 2.40 -30.34 -23.92
C LEU A 494 3.31 -31.29 -23.13
N GLY A 495 4.37 -30.80 -22.54
CA GLY A 495 5.06 -31.52 -21.51
C GLY A 495 4.70 -30.91 -20.18
N LEU A 496 4.00 -31.60 -19.34
CA LEU A 496 3.83 -31.27 -17.91
C LEU A 496 5.17 -31.37 -17.14
N ALA A 497 6.28 -31.28 -17.84
CA ALA A 497 7.60 -31.23 -17.28
C ALA A 497 7.83 -29.84 -16.68
N THR A 498 7.75 -29.77 -15.39
CA THR A 498 8.18 -28.64 -14.58
C THR A 498 9.70 -28.59 -14.56
N GLU A 499 10.28 -28.11 -15.62
CA GLU A 499 11.71 -27.84 -15.66
C GLU A 499 11.96 -26.46 -15.08
N ARG A 500 12.81 -26.40 -14.07
CA ARG A 500 13.35 -25.14 -13.60
C ARG A 500 14.51 -24.77 -14.51
N PRO A 501 14.45 -23.65 -15.26
CA PRO A 501 15.61 -23.18 -15.98
C PRO A 501 16.72 -22.83 -14.98
N GLU A 502 17.87 -23.46 -15.09
CA GLU A 502 19.02 -23.19 -14.26
C GLU A 502 20.16 -22.70 -15.15
N VAL A 503 20.96 -21.77 -14.62
CA VAL A 503 22.17 -21.29 -15.26
C VAL A 503 23.34 -22.00 -14.57
N GLU A 504 24.03 -22.84 -15.30
CA GLU A 504 25.32 -23.37 -14.86
C GLU A 504 26.39 -22.30 -15.07
N VAL A 505 27.03 -21.87 -14.00
CA VAL A 505 28.19 -20.99 -14.06
C VAL A 505 29.43 -21.87 -14.03
N GLN A 506 30.11 -21.92 -15.17
CA GLN A 506 31.35 -22.66 -15.31
C GLN A 506 32.52 -21.70 -15.31
N GLY A 507 33.58 -22.01 -14.58
CA GLY A 507 34.81 -21.27 -14.57
C GLY A 507 35.78 -21.82 -15.64
N SER A 508 36.61 -20.96 -16.21
CA SER A 508 37.67 -21.36 -17.10
C SER A 508 38.90 -20.47 -16.87
N ASP A 509 40.04 -21.09 -16.66
CA ASP A 509 41.31 -20.38 -16.45
C ASP A 509 41.96 -19.91 -17.78
N ASP A 510 41.59 -20.54 -18.89
CA ASP A 510 42.16 -20.29 -20.22
C ASP A 510 41.11 -19.75 -21.23
N GLY A 511 39.85 -19.56 -20.81
CA GLY A 511 38.76 -19.11 -21.67
C GLY A 511 38.30 -20.13 -22.71
N SER A 512 38.84 -21.34 -22.72
CA SER A 512 38.56 -22.37 -23.72
C SER A 512 38.09 -23.71 -23.13
N THR A 513 38.52 -24.03 -21.91
CA THR A 513 38.14 -25.24 -21.19
C THR A 513 37.30 -24.87 -19.99
N CYS A 514 36.04 -25.34 -19.92
CA CYS A 514 35.18 -25.21 -18.74
C CYS A 514 35.50 -26.34 -17.75
N LEU A 515 35.76 -25.97 -16.51
CA LEU A 515 35.95 -26.89 -15.38
C LEU A 515 34.64 -27.13 -14.66
#